data_a8b359800ac21d9a4ad357a666eb8ec3
#
_entry.id   a8b359800ac21d9a4ad357a666eb8ec3
#
_cell.length_a   1.000
_cell.length_b   1.000
_cell.length_c   1.000
_cell.angle_alpha   90.00
_cell.angle_beta   90.00
_cell.angle_gamma   90.00
#
_symmetry.space_group_name_H-M   'P 1'
#
loop_
_entity.id
_entity.type
_entity.pdbx_description
1 polymer ?
#
loop_
_entity_poly.entity_id
_entity_poly.type
_entity_poly.pdbx_seq_one_letter_code
_entity_poly.pdbx_strand_id
1 'polypeptide(L)'
;MGPPLALQVLIYPVVDLVASFASELENEFAPVLCKADLTGATGLYCLAEQAADPYVSPLRAPSHADLPPALIQTAQHDPLRDQGPAYAAALRAAGVAVRLTNYIDAVHGYISIPGIVPAARQALAETVDMVRERLAAGPSRAAS
;
A
#
# COMPACT_ATOMS: atom_id res chain seq x y z
N MET A 1 -3.92 8.58 -22.49
CA MET A 1 -4.20 7.38 -21.69
C MET A 1 -3.00 6.44 -21.77
N GLY A 2 -2.52 5.92 -20.62
CA GLY A 2 -1.44 4.93 -20.61
C GLY A 2 -1.95 3.52 -20.97
N PRO A 3 -1.05 2.53 -21.08
CA PRO A 3 -1.46 1.14 -21.28
C PRO A 3 -2.26 0.62 -20.08
N PRO A 4 -3.19 -0.34 -20.29
CA PRO A 4 -3.94 -0.94 -19.18
C PRO A 4 -2.97 -1.69 -18.25
N LEU A 5 -3.13 -1.45 -16.94
CA LEU A 5 -2.36 -2.13 -15.92
C LEU A 5 -3.08 -3.42 -15.50
N ALA A 6 -2.36 -4.53 -15.41
CA ALA A 6 -2.91 -5.83 -15.03
C ALA A 6 -3.12 -5.97 -13.51
N LEU A 7 -2.28 -5.29 -12.72
CA LEU A 7 -2.23 -5.39 -11.26
C LEU A 7 -1.52 -4.17 -10.67
N GLN A 8 -1.92 -3.76 -9.48
CA GLN A 8 -1.13 -2.91 -8.60
C GLN A 8 -0.70 -3.71 -7.36
N VAL A 9 0.58 -3.62 -7.00
CA VAL A 9 1.14 -4.24 -5.79
C VAL A 9 1.66 -3.14 -4.89
N LEU A 10 1.09 -3.02 -3.71
CA LEU A 10 1.44 -2.00 -2.73
C LEU A 10 1.99 -2.70 -1.48
N ILE A 11 3.24 -2.41 -1.16
CA ILE A 11 3.94 -3.01 -0.03
C ILE A 11 4.20 -1.91 0.99
N TYR A 12 3.59 -2.02 2.18
CA TYR A 12 3.58 -1.00 3.25
C TYR A 12 3.43 0.44 2.70
N PRO A 13 2.35 0.72 1.94
CA PRO A 13 2.26 1.96 1.19
C PRO A 13 1.93 3.17 2.06
N VAL A 14 2.43 4.34 1.64
CA VAL A 14 1.85 5.63 1.99
C VAL A 14 0.78 5.95 0.97
N VAL A 15 -0.43 6.25 1.41
CA VAL A 15 -1.58 6.56 0.53
C VAL A 15 -2.31 7.84 0.92
N ASP A 16 -2.01 8.42 2.08
CA ASP A 16 -2.51 9.70 2.53
C ASP A 16 -1.49 10.40 3.44
N LEU A 17 -1.04 11.58 3.04
CA LEU A 17 -0.09 12.41 3.81
C LEU A 17 -0.79 13.50 4.65
N VAL A 18 -2.11 13.52 4.69
CA VAL A 18 -2.90 14.54 5.43
C VAL A 18 -3.61 13.94 6.63
N ALA A 19 -4.19 12.75 6.50
CA ALA A 19 -4.88 12.08 7.59
C ALA A 19 -3.87 11.48 8.58
N SER A 20 -4.22 11.50 9.86
CA SER A 20 -3.51 10.75 10.90
C SER A 20 -4.20 9.43 11.16
N PHE A 21 -3.42 8.38 11.35
CA PHE A 21 -3.89 7.02 11.61
C PHE A 21 -3.46 6.55 13.01
N ALA A 22 -4.25 5.66 13.61
CA ALA A 22 -3.94 5.13 14.95
C ALA A 22 -2.58 4.43 14.99
N SER A 23 -2.22 3.73 13.91
CA SER A 23 -0.93 3.04 13.80
C SER A 23 0.29 3.97 13.93
N GLU A 24 0.17 5.26 13.61
CA GLU A 24 1.25 6.24 13.79
C GLU A 24 1.60 6.47 15.27
N LEU A 25 0.61 6.41 16.16
CA LEU A 25 0.83 6.54 17.61
C LEU A 25 1.20 5.19 18.23
N GLU A 26 0.54 4.11 17.82
CA GLU A 26 0.82 2.76 18.31
C GLU A 26 2.25 2.32 17.98
N ASN A 27 2.79 2.76 16.85
CA ASN A 27 4.11 2.43 16.32
C ASN A 27 5.04 3.66 16.29
N GLU A 28 4.84 4.64 17.19
CA GLU A 28 5.62 5.88 17.23
C GLU A 28 7.13 5.66 17.26
N PHE A 29 7.57 4.61 17.97
CA PHE A 29 8.97 4.22 18.14
C PHE A 29 9.31 2.90 17.45
N ALA A 30 8.56 2.50 16.42
CA ALA A 30 8.82 1.25 15.72
C ALA A 30 10.24 1.23 15.12
N PRO A 31 10.88 0.06 15.06
CA PRO A 31 12.17 -0.07 14.40
C PRO A 31 12.02 0.12 12.89
N VAL A 32 13.10 0.56 12.23
CA VAL A 32 13.25 0.82 10.79
C VAL A 32 12.53 2.09 10.32
N LEU A 33 11.27 2.28 10.68
CA LEU A 33 10.51 3.50 10.39
C LEU A 33 9.74 3.91 11.64
N CYS A 34 10.13 5.02 12.25
CA CYS A 34 9.38 5.63 13.34
C CYS A 34 8.55 6.83 12.85
N LYS A 35 7.67 7.36 13.71
CA LYS A 35 6.83 8.52 13.35
C LYS A 35 7.65 9.75 12.98
N ALA A 36 8.77 9.99 13.64
CA ALA A 36 9.64 11.13 13.34
C ALA A 36 10.26 11.00 11.94
N ASP A 37 10.68 9.78 11.54
CA ASP A 37 11.21 9.51 10.19
C ASP A 37 10.15 9.74 9.12
N LEU A 38 8.91 9.29 9.38
CA LEU A 38 7.78 9.51 8.46
C LEU A 38 7.52 11.00 8.26
N THR A 39 7.52 11.79 9.35
CA THR A 39 7.35 13.25 9.27
C THR A 39 8.47 13.90 8.47
N GLY A 40 9.71 13.51 8.72
CA GLY A 40 10.88 14.01 7.98
C GLY A 40 10.82 13.67 6.49
N ALA A 41 10.51 12.41 6.16
CA ALA A 41 10.39 11.95 4.78
C ALA A 41 9.28 12.69 4.02
N THR A 42 8.13 12.93 4.64
CA THR A 42 7.02 13.69 4.04
C THR A 42 7.47 15.11 3.66
N GLY A 43 8.19 15.80 4.55
CA GLY A 43 8.68 17.15 4.28
C GLY A 43 9.74 17.23 3.17
N LEU A 44 10.41 16.11 2.87
CA LEU A 44 11.35 16.02 1.74
C LEU A 44 10.65 15.64 0.42
N TYR A 45 9.50 14.97 0.50
CA TYR A 45 8.78 14.44 -0.65
C TYR A 45 7.92 15.49 -1.36
N CYS A 46 7.19 16.30 -0.61
CA CYS A 46 6.30 17.33 -1.17
C CYS A 46 6.16 18.53 -0.24
N LEU A 47 5.71 19.66 -0.79
CA LEU A 47 5.29 20.81 -0.01
C LEU A 47 3.94 20.52 0.70
N ALA A 48 3.68 21.17 1.83
CA ALA A 48 2.48 20.94 2.62
C ALA A 48 1.18 21.17 1.82
N GLU A 49 1.16 22.15 0.94
CA GLU A 49 0.02 22.45 0.06
C GLU A 49 -0.23 21.37 -1.01
N GLN A 50 0.76 20.53 -1.30
CA GLN A 50 0.65 19.43 -2.26
C GLN A 50 0.21 18.12 -1.61
N ALA A 51 0.24 18.02 -0.28
CA ALA A 51 -0.04 16.78 0.44
C ALA A 51 -1.40 16.18 0.14
N ALA A 52 -2.41 16.99 -0.18
CA ALA A 52 -3.77 16.54 -0.53
C ALA A 52 -3.96 16.22 -2.02
N ASP A 53 -2.96 16.43 -2.87
CA ASP A 53 -3.02 16.10 -4.29
C ASP A 53 -3.18 14.57 -4.44
N PRO A 54 -4.12 14.06 -5.28
CA PRO A 54 -4.31 12.62 -5.52
C PRO A 54 -3.06 11.89 -6.05
N TYR A 55 -2.13 12.57 -6.69
CA TYR A 55 -0.84 11.99 -7.10
C TYR A 55 0.15 11.84 -5.93
N VAL A 56 -0.08 12.55 -4.83
CA VAL A 56 0.70 12.48 -3.59
C VAL A 56 0.00 11.60 -2.57
N SER A 57 -1.32 11.77 -2.44
CA SER A 57 -2.20 11.06 -1.52
C SER A 57 -3.32 10.35 -2.30
N PRO A 58 -3.07 9.18 -2.89
CA PRO A 58 -4.03 8.49 -3.76
C PRO A 58 -5.33 8.11 -3.06
N LEU A 59 -5.36 7.96 -1.73
CA LEU A 59 -6.59 7.75 -0.97
C LEU A 59 -7.58 8.93 -1.13
N ARG A 60 -7.11 10.13 -1.48
CA ARG A 60 -7.89 11.35 -1.68
C ARG A 60 -8.38 11.54 -3.11
N ALA A 61 -8.12 10.59 -3.99
CA ALA A 61 -8.61 10.67 -5.36
C ALA A 61 -10.16 10.75 -5.37
N PRO A 62 -10.75 11.58 -6.25
CA PRO A 62 -12.21 11.73 -6.33
C PRO A 62 -12.90 10.44 -6.80
N SER A 63 -12.18 9.52 -7.42
CA SER A 63 -12.66 8.20 -7.83
C SER A 63 -11.53 7.19 -7.81
N HIS A 64 -11.85 5.97 -7.38
CA HIS A 64 -10.98 4.79 -7.47
C HIS A 64 -11.53 3.76 -8.46
N ALA A 65 -12.58 4.11 -9.22
CA ALA A 65 -13.16 3.24 -10.25
C ALA A 65 -12.14 2.97 -11.36
N ASP A 66 -12.29 1.81 -12.00
CA ASP A 66 -11.48 1.38 -13.15
C ASP A 66 -9.97 1.21 -12.86
N LEU A 67 -9.59 1.24 -11.59
CA LEU A 67 -8.22 0.89 -11.20
C LEU A 67 -7.99 -0.63 -11.31
N PRO A 68 -6.75 -1.06 -11.60
CA PRO A 68 -6.43 -2.48 -11.68
C PRO A 68 -6.63 -3.17 -10.33
N PRO A 69 -6.87 -4.49 -10.32
CA PRO A 69 -6.87 -5.27 -9.09
C PRO A 69 -5.64 -5.01 -8.24
N ALA A 70 -5.80 -5.04 -6.91
CA ALA A 70 -4.75 -4.66 -5.97
C ALA A 70 -4.34 -5.82 -5.06
N LEU A 71 -3.03 -5.96 -4.84
CA LEU A 71 -2.45 -6.64 -3.68
C LEU A 71 -1.88 -5.56 -2.76
N ILE A 72 -2.36 -5.52 -1.52
CA ILE A 72 -1.88 -4.59 -0.49
C ILE A 72 -1.30 -5.42 0.65
N GLN A 73 -0.03 -5.17 0.99
CA GLN A 73 0.69 -5.87 2.04
C GLN A 73 1.15 -4.87 3.09
N THR A 74 0.81 -5.09 4.35
CA THR A 74 1.15 -4.23 5.48
C THR A 74 1.95 -5.00 6.53
N ALA A 75 2.62 -4.27 7.41
CA ALA A 75 3.35 -4.81 8.56
C ALA A 75 2.66 -4.38 9.85
N GLN A 76 2.57 -5.26 10.85
CA GLN A 76 1.91 -4.98 12.13
C GLN A 76 2.61 -3.85 12.88
N HIS A 77 3.95 -3.88 12.89
CA HIS A 77 4.78 -2.93 13.64
C HIS A 77 5.30 -1.81 12.70
N ASP A 78 4.33 -1.07 12.11
CA ASP A 78 4.59 -0.04 11.11
C ASP A 78 3.64 1.15 11.35
N PRO A 79 4.12 2.39 11.46
CA PRO A 79 3.26 3.57 11.54
C PRO A 79 2.33 3.71 10.33
N LEU A 80 2.68 3.13 9.17
CA LEU A 80 1.86 3.14 7.95
C LEU A 80 0.82 2.01 7.89
N ARG A 81 0.77 1.11 8.89
CA ARG A 81 -0.10 -0.09 8.88
C ARG A 81 -1.54 0.21 8.45
N ASP A 82 -2.16 1.20 9.05
CA ASP A 82 -3.60 1.46 8.87
C ASP A 82 -3.92 2.15 7.54
N GLN A 83 -2.95 2.69 6.85
CA GLN A 83 -3.11 3.28 5.52
C GLN A 83 -3.48 2.20 4.48
N GLY A 84 -2.92 0.99 4.60
CA GLY A 84 -3.25 -0.12 3.71
C GLY A 84 -4.73 -0.52 3.75
N PRO A 85 -5.31 -0.85 4.92
CA PRO A 85 -6.75 -1.12 5.07
C PRO A 85 -7.65 0.03 4.60
N ALA A 86 -7.27 1.29 4.86
CA ALA A 86 -8.05 2.45 4.40
C ALA A 86 -8.13 2.50 2.87
N TYR A 87 -7.00 2.32 2.19
CA TYR A 87 -6.97 2.30 0.73
C TYR A 87 -7.68 1.07 0.16
N ALA A 88 -7.52 -0.10 0.79
CA ALA A 88 -8.26 -1.31 0.42
C ALA A 88 -9.78 -1.12 0.50
N ALA A 89 -10.26 -0.40 1.51
CA ALA A 89 -11.69 -0.09 1.66
C ALA A 89 -12.18 0.83 0.53
N ALA A 90 -11.41 1.89 0.20
CA ALA A 90 -11.75 2.81 -0.89
C ALA A 90 -11.79 2.11 -2.26
N LEU A 91 -10.81 1.27 -2.55
CA LEU A 91 -10.77 0.46 -3.77
C LEU A 91 -11.96 -0.50 -3.87
N ARG A 92 -12.28 -1.24 -2.78
CA ARG A 92 -13.43 -2.16 -2.75
C ARG A 92 -14.75 -1.44 -2.92
N ALA A 93 -14.91 -0.27 -2.31
CA ALA A 93 -16.12 0.57 -2.48
C ALA A 93 -16.30 1.01 -3.94
N ALA A 94 -15.22 1.15 -4.69
CA ALA A 94 -15.23 1.46 -6.12
C ALA A 94 -15.32 0.21 -7.03
N GLY A 95 -15.55 -0.98 -6.48
CA GLY A 95 -15.68 -2.23 -7.24
C GLY A 95 -14.36 -2.88 -7.64
N VAL A 96 -13.22 -2.39 -7.17
CA VAL A 96 -11.90 -2.96 -7.47
C VAL A 96 -11.65 -4.20 -6.61
N ALA A 97 -11.19 -5.29 -7.22
CA ALA A 97 -10.80 -6.50 -6.50
C ALA A 97 -9.52 -6.25 -5.69
N VAL A 98 -9.55 -6.51 -4.38
CA VAL A 98 -8.43 -6.25 -3.46
C VAL A 98 -8.13 -7.46 -2.59
N ARG A 99 -6.88 -7.93 -2.62
CA ARG A 99 -6.28 -8.79 -1.60
C ARG A 99 -5.48 -7.90 -0.64
N LEU A 100 -5.77 -8.02 0.66
CA LEU A 100 -5.07 -7.30 1.73
C LEU A 100 -4.50 -8.31 2.71
N THR A 101 -3.20 -8.26 2.96
CA THR A 101 -2.50 -9.11 3.92
C THR A 101 -1.71 -8.24 4.89
N ASN A 102 -1.95 -8.43 6.20
CA ASN A 102 -1.14 -7.83 7.26
C ASN A 102 -0.22 -8.89 7.88
N TYR A 103 1.08 -8.66 7.87
CA TYR A 103 2.08 -9.56 8.45
C TYR A 103 2.34 -9.19 9.91
N ILE A 104 1.83 -10.03 10.83
CA ILE A 104 1.77 -9.74 12.28
C ILE A 104 3.13 -9.64 12.97
N ASP A 105 4.15 -10.30 12.42
CA ASP A 105 5.51 -10.30 12.99
C ASP A 105 6.46 -9.38 12.20
N ALA A 106 5.92 -8.52 11.33
CA ALA A 106 6.73 -7.69 10.44
C ALA A 106 6.80 -6.24 10.90
N VAL A 107 7.93 -5.62 10.56
CA VAL A 107 8.19 -4.17 10.65
C VAL A 107 8.20 -3.57 9.25
N HIS A 108 8.19 -2.24 9.15
CA HIS A 108 8.40 -1.57 7.85
C HIS A 108 9.68 -2.05 7.18
N GLY A 109 9.69 -2.12 5.85
CA GLY A 109 10.89 -2.55 5.11
C GLY A 109 11.18 -4.05 5.13
N TYR A 110 10.34 -4.89 5.75
CA TYR A 110 10.57 -6.33 5.94
C TYR A 110 10.92 -7.07 4.65
N ILE A 111 10.36 -6.67 3.52
CA ILE A 111 10.57 -7.36 2.24
C ILE A 111 12.03 -7.32 1.77
N SER A 112 12.79 -6.34 2.22
CA SER A 112 14.21 -6.15 1.87
C SER A 112 15.16 -7.06 2.64
N ILE A 113 14.66 -7.81 3.65
CA ILE A 113 15.49 -8.68 4.51
C ILE A 113 14.97 -10.12 4.60
N PRO A 114 14.85 -10.81 3.45
CA PRO A 114 14.20 -12.14 3.39
C PRO A 114 14.93 -13.25 4.15
N GLY A 115 16.17 -13.02 4.54
CA GLY A 115 16.96 -13.97 5.35
C GLY A 115 16.70 -13.88 6.85
N ILE A 116 16.10 -12.78 7.33
CA ILE A 116 15.91 -12.49 8.75
C ILE A 116 14.42 -12.51 9.13
N VAL A 117 13.57 -11.90 8.30
CA VAL A 117 12.13 -11.77 8.57
C VAL A 117 11.35 -12.81 7.75
N PRO A 118 10.73 -13.81 8.40
CA PRO A 118 9.94 -14.83 7.68
C PRO A 118 8.83 -14.26 6.79
N ALA A 119 8.19 -13.18 7.22
CA ALA A 119 7.15 -12.47 6.47
C ALA A 119 7.62 -12.02 5.09
N ALA A 120 8.92 -11.70 4.91
CA ALA A 120 9.47 -11.30 3.61
C ALA A 120 9.29 -12.39 2.54
N ARG A 121 9.58 -13.65 2.89
CA ARG A 121 9.41 -14.78 1.96
C ARG A 121 7.96 -15.04 1.63
N GLN A 122 7.08 -14.93 2.62
CA GLN A 122 5.63 -15.11 2.44
C GLN A 122 5.07 -14.00 1.52
N ALA A 123 5.45 -12.75 1.74
CA ALA A 123 5.02 -11.62 0.93
C ALA A 123 5.51 -11.70 -0.52
N LEU A 124 6.76 -12.13 -0.72
CA LEU A 124 7.30 -12.36 -2.05
C LEU A 124 6.57 -13.49 -2.77
N ALA A 125 6.30 -14.60 -2.09
CA ALA A 125 5.54 -15.72 -2.65
C ALA A 125 4.12 -15.28 -3.04
N GLU A 126 3.40 -14.59 -2.14
CA GLU A 126 2.07 -14.05 -2.41
C GLU A 126 2.07 -13.08 -3.61
N THR A 127 3.08 -12.22 -3.69
CA THR A 127 3.24 -11.29 -4.82
C THR A 127 3.44 -12.05 -6.14
N VAL A 128 4.33 -13.04 -6.16
CA VAL A 128 4.61 -13.86 -7.35
C VAL A 128 3.35 -14.61 -7.80
N ASP A 129 2.61 -15.19 -6.86
CA ASP A 129 1.39 -15.95 -7.17
C ASP A 129 0.32 -15.02 -7.74
N MET A 130 0.11 -13.85 -7.14
CA MET A 130 -0.86 -12.86 -7.64
C MET A 130 -0.49 -12.34 -9.04
N VAL A 131 0.79 -12.08 -9.29
CA VAL A 131 1.27 -11.68 -10.62
C VAL A 131 1.02 -12.77 -11.65
N ARG A 132 1.33 -14.04 -11.32
CA ARG A 132 1.08 -15.18 -12.21
C ARG A 132 -0.40 -15.35 -12.52
N GLU A 133 -1.27 -15.28 -11.51
CA GLU A 133 -2.73 -15.35 -11.67
C GLU A 133 -3.22 -14.27 -12.64
N ARG A 134 -2.75 -13.03 -12.50
CA ARG A 134 -3.19 -11.90 -13.33
C ARG A 134 -2.66 -11.94 -14.75
N LEU A 135 -1.42 -12.34 -14.94
CA LEU A 135 -0.84 -12.50 -16.28
C LEU A 135 -1.48 -13.66 -17.04
N ALA A 136 -1.83 -14.76 -16.35
CA ALA A 136 -2.53 -15.89 -16.95
C ALA A 136 -3.99 -15.54 -17.34
N ALA A 137 -4.64 -14.66 -16.57
CA ALA A 137 -6.02 -14.22 -16.85
C ALA A 137 -6.13 -13.25 -18.05
N GLY A 138 -5.01 -12.69 -18.53
CA GLY A 138 -4.98 -11.64 -19.54
C GLY A 138 -5.50 -10.29 -19.03
N PRO A 139 -5.44 -9.22 -19.84
CA PRO A 139 -5.95 -7.92 -19.45
C PRO A 139 -7.47 -8.03 -19.21
N SER A 140 -7.92 -7.57 -18.05
CA SER A 140 -9.35 -7.44 -17.76
C SER A 140 -9.97 -6.58 -18.85
N ARG A 141 -10.91 -7.16 -19.62
CA ARG A 141 -11.75 -6.35 -20.51
C ARG A 141 -12.61 -5.47 -19.59
N ALA A 142 -12.32 -4.18 -19.58
CA ALA A 142 -13.27 -3.21 -19.06
C ALA A 142 -14.61 -3.49 -19.77
N ALA A 143 -15.66 -3.69 -18.97
CA ALA A 143 -17.01 -3.81 -19.53
C ALA A 143 -17.32 -2.52 -20.28
N SER A 144 -17.51 -2.65 -21.57
CA SER A 144 -17.95 -1.58 -22.48
C SER A 144 -19.40 -1.21 -22.19
#